data_fdce99e734e3bc94ae96e87bb9839277
#
_entry.id   fdce99e734e3bc94ae96e87bb9839277
#
_cell.length_a   1.000
_cell.length_b   1.000
_cell.length_c   1.000
_cell.angle_alpha   90.00
_cell.angle_beta   90.00
_cell.angle_gamma   90.00
#
_symmetry.space_group_name_H-M   'P 1'
#
loop_
_entity.id
_entity.type
_entity.pdbx_description
1 polymer ?
#
loop_
_entity_poly.entity_id
_entity_poly.type
_entity_poly.pdbx_seq_one_letter_code
_entity_poly.pdbx_strand_id
1 'polypeptide(L)'
;MLELQNICYRVSTPEGEMDILRDISIAIPDQRLMVFTGPNGGGKTTLAKIIMGLVQPTSGRILYNGQDVTPLSITDRARLGISYGFQQPPRFKGITVHDLLRLAAGKEKLSKDQCCAYLTKVGLCANDYLDREVDVSLSGGEVKRIEIATVLARRGSLMIFDEPEAGIDLWSFARLTETFEQIHREHQATMIIISHQERIIQLADEIAVIAGGRIAHRGTTEEILPLILADTLGGCPVLNREEARS
;
A
#
# COMPACT_ATOMS: atom_id res chain seq x y z
N MET A 1 -15.12 -5.67 4.11
CA MET A 1 -14.11 -6.55 4.75
C MET A 1 -13.30 -7.27 3.68
N LEU A 2 -11.97 -7.32 3.83
CA LEU A 2 -11.06 -8.09 2.99
C LEU A 2 -10.60 -9.35 3.76
N GLU A 3 -10.67 -10.51 3.13
CA GLU A 3 -10.19 -11.77 3.70
C GLU A 3 -9.25 -12.46 2.72
N LEU A 4 -8.09 -12.83 3.20
CA LEU A 4 -7.13 -13.68 2.50
C LEU A 4 -7.16 -15.06 3.15
N GLN A 5 -7.33 -16.10 2.36
CA GLN A 5 -7.46 -17.48 2.83
C GLN A 5 -6.39 -18.34 2.17
N ASN A 6 -5.40 -18.78 2.95
CA ASN A 6 -4.32 -19.69 2.56
C ASN A 6 -3.58 -19.26 1.28
N ILE A 7 -3.29 -17.95 1.15
CA ILE A 7 -2.62 -17.41 -0.02
C ILE A 7 -1.19 -17.92 -0.08
N CYS A 8 -0.87 -18.62 -1.17
CA CYS A 8 0.48 -19.02 -1.53
C CYS A 8 0.86 -18.39 -2.87
N TYR A 9 2.13 -18.05 -3.02
CA TYR A 9 2.66 -17.61 -4.29
C TYR A 9 4.07 -18.13 -4.50
N ARG A 10 4.27 -18.79 -5.63
CA ARG A 10 5.52 -19.42 -6.03
C ARG A 10 5.96 -18.88 -7.38
N VAL A 11 7.25 -18.71 -7.55
CA VAL A 11 7.88 -18.31 -8.79
C VAL A 11 8.87 -19.36 -9.24
N SER A 12 8.95 -19.57 -10.56
CA SER A 12 9.99 -20.41 -11.16
C SER A 12 11.25 -19.57 -11.37
N THR A 13 12.37 -20.03 -10.86
CA THR A 13 13.69 -19.41 -11.06
C THR A 13 14.59 -20.41 -11.80
N PRO A 14 15.73 -19.97 -12.36
CA PRO A 14 16.72 -20.90 -12.96
C PRO A 14 17.24 -21.97 -12.00
N GLU A 15 17.17 -21.70 -10.70
CA GLU A 15 17.64 -22.60 -9.62
C GLU A 15 16.53 -23.50 -9.08
N GLY A 16 15.28 -23.35 -9.56
CA GLY A 16 14.13 -24.13 -9.12
C GLY A 16 12.93 -23.25 -8.74
N GLU A 17 11.95 -23.84 -8.08
CA GLU A 17 10.79 -23.13 -7.57
C GLU A 17 11.10 -22.46 -6.23
N MET A 18 10.68 -21.20 -6.08
CA MET A 18 10.84 -20.44 -4.85
C MET A 18 9.49 -19.95 -4.33
N ASP A 19 9.16 -20.29 -3.09
CA ASP A 19 7.95 -19.80 -2.41
C ASP A 19 8.21 -18.38 -1.89
N ILE A 20 7.47 -17.42 -2.45
CA ILE A 20 7.47 -16.01 -2.01
C ILE A 20 6.47 -15.80 -0.88
N LEU A 21 5.27 -16.42 -0.99
CA LEU A 21 4.26 -16.40 0.06
C LEU A 21 3.84 -17.83 0.40
N ARG A 22 3.64 -18.08 1.69
CA ARG A 22 3.40 -19.41 2.26
C ARG A 22 2.24 -19.33 3.24
N ASP A 23 1.06 -19.71 2.78
CA ASP A 23 -0.13 -19.87 3.64
C ASP A 23 -0.51 -18.59 4.41
N ILE A 24 -0.63 -17.47 3.70
CA ILE A 24 -1.05 -16.20 4.28
C ILE A 24 -2.58 -16.22 4.45
N SER A 25 -3.02 -16.14 5.70
CA SER A 25 -4.44 -16.01 6.06
C SER A 25 -4.63 -14.81 6.99
N ILE A 26 -5.45 -13.84 6.56
CA ILE A 26 -5.72 -12.62 7.32
C ILE A 26 -7.09 -12.07 6.94
N ALA A 27 -7.84 -11.59 7.95
CA ALA A 27 -9.07 -10.82 7.76
C ALA A 27 -8.82 -9.37 8.19
N ILE A 28 -9.16 -8.42 7.33
CA ILE A 28 -9.04 -6.97 7.57
C ILE A 28 -10.44 -6.38 7.55
N PRO A 29 -10.96 -5.93 8.72
CA PRO A 29 -12.28 -5.30 8.81
C PRO A 29 -12.36 -4.00 8.01
N ASP A 30 -13.59 -3.59 7.68
CA ASP A 30 -13.80 -2.30 7.01
C ASP A 30 -13.38 -1.13 7.90
N GLN A 31 -12.99 -0.03 7.26
CA GLN A 31 -12.64 1.22 7.92
C GLN A 31 -11.47 1.10 8.90
N ARG A 32 -10.58 0.13 8.69
CA ARG A 32 -9.37 -0.05 9.47
C ARG A 32 -8.13 0.34 8.69
N LEU A 33 -7.14 0.82 9.42
CA LEU A 33 -5.78 1.02 8.92
C LEU A 33 -4.93 -0.15 9.36
N MET A 34 -4.51 -0.97 8.39
CA MET A 34 -3.59 -2.09 8.56
C MET A 34 -2.22 -1.71 8.01
N VAL A 35 -1.17 -1.86 8.79
CA VAL A 35 0.20 -1.73 8.29
C VAL A 35 0.83 -3.10 8.09
N PHE A 36 1.38 -3.32 6.88
CA PHE A 36 2.25 -4.45 6.60
C PHE A 36 3.70 -3.99 6.73
N THR A 37 4.44 -4.58 7.64
CA THR A 37 5.87 -4.30 7.86
C THR A 37 6.66 -5.61 7.93
N GLY A 38 7.97 -5.54 8.17
CA GLY A 38 8.86 -6.70 8.22
C GLY A 38 10.03 -6.59 7.23
N PRO A 39 10.99 -7.52 7.22
CA PRO A 39 12.22 -7.43 6.45
C PRO A 39 11.97 -7.29 4.93
N ASN A 40 12.95 -6.70 4.24
CA ASN A 40 12.95 -6.65 2.78
C ASN A 40 12.95 -8.07 2.20
N GLY A 41 12.22 -8.29 1.10
CA GLY A 41 12.03 -9.62 0.54
C GLY A 41 11.04 -10.52 1.31
N GLY A 42 10.42 -10.04 2.39
CA GLY A 42 9.44 -10.81 3.18
C GLY A 42 8.13 -11.13 2.47
N GLY A 43 7.84 -10.51 1.31
CA GLY A 43 6.63 -10.79 0.51
C GLY A 43 5.55 -9.71 0.59
N LYS A 44 5.75 -8.60 1.30
CA LYS A 44 4.77 -7.51 1.52
C LYS A 44 4.19 -6.95 0.21
N THR A 45 5.05 -6.45 -0.67
CA THR A 45 4.67 -5.92 -1.99
C THR A 45 3.99 -6.98 -2.86
N THR A 46 4.45 -8.22 -2.80
CA THR A 46 3.83 -9.34 -3.54
C THR A 46 2.42 -9.60 -3.05
N LEU A 47 2.20 -9.60 -1.73
CA LEU A 47 0.87 -9.77 -1.14
C LEU A 47 -0.07 -8.64 -1.58
N ALA A 48 0.38 -7.39 -1.53
CA ALA A 48 -0.40 -6.24 -1.97
C ALA A 48 -0.74 -6.31 -3.48
N LYS A 49 0.21 -6.73 -4.32
CA LYS A 49 -0.03 -6.96 -5.76
C LYS A 49 -1.05 -8.08 -6.00
N ILE A 50 -1.04 -9.12 -5.20
CA ILE A 50 -2.03 -10.21 -5.27
C ILE A 50 -3.42 -9.69 -4.88
N ILE A 51 -3.54 -8.87 -3.83
CA ILE A 51 -4.82 -8.27 -3.44
C ILE A 51 -5.39 -7.40 -4.57
N MET A 52 -4.56 -6.62 -5.25
CA MET A 52 -4.99 -5.81 -6.39
C MET A 52 -5.27 -6.63 -7.67
N GLY A 53 -4.75 -7.86 -7.76
CA GLY A 53 -4.86 -8.71 -8.97
C GLY A 53 -3.79 -8.44 -10.02
N LEU A 54 -2.71 -7.73 -9.67
CA LEU A 54 -1.52 -7.54 -10.51
C LEU A 54 -0.74 -8.86 -10.67
N VAL A 55 -0.84 -9.72 -9.68
CA VAL A 55 -0.24 -11.06 -9.64
C VAL A 55 -1.31 -12.04 -9.19
N GLN A 56 -1.41 -13.20 -9.82
CA GLN A 56 -2.32 -14.26 -9.39
C GLN A 56 -1.63 -15.14 -8.34
N PRO A 57 -2.29 -15.49 -7.23
CA PRO A 57 -1.75 -16.44 -6.28
C PRO A 57 -1.64 -17.83 -6.90
N THR A 58 -0.68 -18.64 -6.46
CA THR A 58 -0.55 -20.04 -6.86
C THR A 58 -1.67 -20.89 -6.26
N SER A 59 -2.12 -20.53 -5.04
CA SER A 59 -3.28 -21.13 -4.36
C SER A 59 -3.84 -20.17 -3.32
N GLY A 60 -5.02 -20.51 -2.79
CA GLY A 60 -5.75 -19.70 -1.83
C GLY A 60 -6.86 -18.88 -2.47
N ARG A 61 -7.57 -18.10 -1.67
CA ARG A 61 -8.71 -17.27 -2.09
C ARG A 61 -8.64 -15.89 -1.47
N ILE A 62 -9.19 -14.91 -2.21
CA ILE A 62 -9.34 -13.54 -1.76
C ILE A 62 -10.82 -13.22 -1.78
N LEU A 63 -11.39 -12.94 -0.61
CA LEU A 63 -12.77 -12.49 -0.50
C LEU A 63 -12.79 -10.99 -0.20
N TYR A 64 -13.56 -10.24 -0.96
CA TYR A 64 -13.81 -8.82 -0.72
C TYR A 64 -15.30 -8.58 -0.58
N ASN A 65 -15.74 -8.12 0.60
CA ASN A 65 -17.14 -8.00 0.96
C ASN A 65 -17.95 -9.30 0.73
N GLY A 66 -17.33 -10.45 1.05
CA GLY A 66 -17.91 -11.77 0.88
C GLY A 66 -17.89 -12.33 -0.55
N GLN A 67 -17.46 -11.53 -1.54
CA GLN A 67 -17.31 -11.98 -2.92
C GLN A 67 -15.90 -12.51 -3.17
N ASP A 68 -15.78 -13.68 -3.81
CA ASP A 68 -14.49 -14.19 -4.29
C ASP A 68 -14.01 -13.32 -5.46
N VAL A 69 -12.94 -12.56 -5.21
CA VAL A 69 -12.31 -11.68 -6.20
C VAL A 69 -11.04 -12.29 -6.79
N THR A 70 -10.67 -13.49 -6.37
CA THR A 70 -9.46 -14.19 -6.83
C THR A 70 -9.36 -14.26 -8.36
N PRO A 71 -10.44 -14.69 -9.09
CA PRO A 71 -10.39 -14.80 -10.54
C PRO A 71 -10.58 -13.46 -11.27
N LEU A 72 -10.92 -12.38 -10.55
CA LEU A 72 -11.23 -11.10 -11.17
C LEU A 72 -9.98 -10.38 -11.69
N SER A 73 -10.16 -9.68 -12.83
CA SER A 73 -9.12 -8.81 -13.40
C SER A 73 -8.84 -7.60 -12.51
N ILE A 74 -7.69 -6.95 -12.72
CA ILE A 74 -7.33 -5.67 -12.09
C ILE A 74 -8.46 -4.65 -12.28
N THR A 75 -9.01 -4.56 -13.49
CA THR A 75 -10.08 -3.61 -13.83
C THR A 75 -11.35 -3.88 -13.03
N ASP A 76 -11.73 -5.14 -12.87
CA ASP A 76 -12.94 -5.50 -12.13
C ASP A 76 -12.76 -5.27 -10.64
N ARG A 77 -11.60 -5.62 -10.06
CA ARG A 77 -11.28 -5.28 -8.68
C ARG A 77 -11.25 -3.78 -8.45
N ALA A 78 -10.71 -3.04 -9.40
CA ALA A 78 -10.75 -1.58 -9.37
C ALA A 78 -12.19 -1.02 -9.39
N ARG A 79 -13.11 -1.61 -10.17
CA ARG A 79 -14.54 -1.24 -10.18
C ARG A 79 -15.25 -1.56 -8.85
N LEU A 80 -14.80 -2.57 -8.14
CA LEU A 80 -15.27 -2.88 -6.77
C LEU A 80 -14.76 -1.90 -5.71
N GLY A 81 -13.91 -0.93 -6.09
CA GLY A 81 -13.40 0.09 -5.19
C GLY A 81 -12.04 -0.23 -4.56
N ILE A 82 -11.29 -1.20 -5.10
CA ILE A 82 -9.92 -1.47 -4.68
C ILE A 82 -8.98 -0.54 -5.46
N SER A 83 -8.13 0.21 -4.76
CA SER A 83 -7.16 1.15 -5.34
C SER A 83 -5.75 0.82 -4.86
N TYR A 84 -4.75 1.07 -5.71
CA TYR A 84 -3.36 0.74 -5.42
C TYR A 84 -2.43 1.89 -5.79
N GLY A 85 -1.59 2.31 -4.86
CA GLY A 85 -0.47 3.21 -5.08
C GLY A 85 0.82 2.40 -5.14
N PHE A 86 1.53 2.49 -6.26
CA PHE A 86 2.71 1.68 -6.54
C PHE A 86 3.95 2.18 -5.78
N GLN A 87 4.86 1.30 -5.43
CA GLN A 87 6.18 1.66 -4.89
C GLN A 87 6.94 2.58 -5.86
N GLN A 88 6.91 2.25 -7.15
CA GLN A 88 7.41 3.10 -8.23
C GLN A 88 6.24 3.52 -9.11
N PRO A 89 5.79 4.78 -9.02
CA PRO A 89 4.64 5.24 -9.78
C PRO A 89 4.93 5.29 -11.27
N PRO A 90 3.95 4.90 -12.12
CA PRO A 90 4.10 4.97 -13.55
C PRO A 90 4.13 6.42 -14.04
N ARG A 91 4.81 6.66 -15.16
CA ARG A 91 4.84 7.94 -15.85
C ARG A 91 4.02 7.84 -17.14
N PHE A 92 3.31 8.92 -17.48
CA PHE A 92 2.39 8.95 -18.60
C PHE A 92 2.72 10.12 -19.52
N LYS A 93 3.28 9.83 -20.69
CA LYS A 93 3.55 10.86 -21.69
C LYS A 93 2.23 11.35 -22.32
N GLY A 94 2.06 12.67 -22.40
CA GLY A 94 0.88 13.29 -23.00
C GLY A 94 -0.37 13.31 -22.09
N ILE A 95 -0.22 12.98 -20.80
CA ILE A 95 -1.32 13.05 -19.81
C ILE A 95 -0.93 14.07 -18.76
N THR A 96 -1.78 15.08 -18.57
CA THR A 96 -1.58 16.08 -17.51
C THR A 96 -2.02 15.55 -16.14
N VAL A 97 -1.55 16.20 -15.09
CA VAL A 97 -2.02 15.91 -13.71
C VAL A 97 -3.54 16.08 -13.61
N HIS A 98 -4.10 17.11 -14.25
CA HIS A 98 -5.56 17.30 -14.31
C HIS A 98 -6.28 16.12 -14.96
N ASP A 99 -5.79 15.66 -16.12
CA ASP A 99 -6.38 14.51 -16.83
C ASP A 99 -6.31 13.24 -15.95
N LEU A 100 -5.17 13.02 -15.30
CA LEU A 100 -4.99 11.85 -14.44
C LEU A 100 -5.96 11.86 -13.24
N LEU A 101 -6.10 13.00 -12.56
CA LEU A 101 -7.08 13.17 -11.47
C LEU A 101 -8.51 12.97 -11.95
N ARG A 102 -8.85 13.53 -13.12
CA ARG A 102 -10.18 13.40 -13.74
C ARG A 102 -10.50 11.93 -14.05
N LEU A 103 -9.57 11.21 -14.67
CA LEU A 103 -9.72 9.79 -14.95
C LEU A 103 -9.87 8.97 -13.67
N ALA A 104 -9.05 9.24 -12.66
CA ALA A 104 -9.12 8.56 -11.38
C ALA A 104 -10.45 8.78 -10.67
N ALA A 105 -10.99 10.01 -10.69
CA ALA A 105 -12.29 10.35 -10.10
C ALA A 105 -13.49 9.77 -10.88
N GLY A 106 -13.27 9.17 -12.06
CA GLY A 106 -14.34 8.64 -12.92
C GLY A 106 -15.31 9.71 -13.40
N LYS A 107 -14.86 10.96 -13.54
CA LYS A 107 -15.70 12.11 -13.89
C LYS A 107 -15.27 12.68 -15.24
N GLU A 108 -16.26 13.07 -16.08
CA GLU A 108 -15.97 13.79 -17.32
C GLU A 108 -15.34 15.16 -17.07
N LYS A 109 -15.78 15.83 -15.99
CA LYS A 109 -15.27 17.15 -15.56
C LYS A 109 -14.92 17.11 -14.08
N LEU A 110 -13.74 17.57 -13.74
CA LEU A 110 -13.27 17.80 -12.39
C LEU A 110 -12.91 19.29 -12.27
N SER A 111 -13.51 20.01 -11.31
CA SER A 111 -13.23 21.42 -11.15
C SER A 111 -11.79 21.65 -10.62
N LYS A 112 -11.25 22.86 -10.89
CA LYS A 112 -9.92 23.24 -10.35
C LYS A 112 -9.89 23.16 -8.82
N ASP A 113 -10.99 23.54 -8.15
CA ASP A 113 -11.08 23.48 -6.68
C ASP A 113 -11.04 22.05 -6.16
N GLN A 114 -11.69 21.11 -6.86
CA GLN A 114 -11.63 19.68 -6.51
C GLN A 114 -10.22 19.13 -6.72
N CYS A 115 -9.55 19.49 -7.82
CA CYS A 115 -8.16 19.11 -8.04
C CYS A 115 -7.24 19.71 -6.97
N CYS A 116 -7.45 21.00 -6.63
CA CYS A 116 -6.72 21.68 -5.58
C CYS A 116 -6.85 20.93 -4.25
N ALA A 117 -8.05 20.50 -3.89
CA ALA A 117 -8.29 19.76 -2.65
C ALA A 117 -7.49 18.44 -2.60
N TYR A 118 -7.39 17.70 -3.72
CA TYR A 118 -6.58 16.46 -3.76
C TYR A 118 -5.08 16.74 -3.72
N LEU A 119 -4.59 17.73 -4.49
CA LEU A 119 -3.17 18.06 -4.54
C LEU A 119 -2.68 18.66 -3.22
N THR A 120 -3.49 19.50 -2.57
CA THR A 120 -3.15 20.07 -1.26
C THR A 120 -2.97 18.98 -0.19
N LYS A 121 -3.78 17.92 -0.23
CA LYS A 121 -3.63 16.78 0.69
C LYS A 121 -2.23 16.14 0.62
N VAL A 122 -1.62 16.15 -0.53
CA VAL A 122 -0.27 15.58 -0.75
C VAL A 122 0.83 16.65 -0.82
N GLY A 123 0.53 17.89 -0.42
CA GLY A 123 1.51 18.99 -0.36
C GLY A 123 1.93 19.53 -1.72
N LEU A 124 1.04 19.49 -2.73
CA LEU A 124 1.26 20.08 -4.06
C LEU A 124 0.32 21.25 -4.29
N CYS A 125 0.82 22.31 -4.95
CA CYS A 125 0.02 23.45 -5.37
C CYS A 125 -0.64 23.17 -6.72
N ALA A 126 -1.96 23.26 -6.81
CA ALA A 126 -2.69 23.00 -8.05
C ALA A 126 -2.25 23.92 -9.20
N ASN A 127 -1.99 25.20 -8.92
CA ASN A 127 -1.60 26.16 -9.95
C ASN A 127 -0.26 25.80 -10.62
N ASP A 128 0.62 25.11 -9.91
CA ASP A 128 1.97 24.79 -10.41
C ASP A 128 2.00 23.42 -11.13
N TYR A 129 0.98 22.56 -10.86
CA TYR A 129 1.07 21.16 -11.30
C TYR A 129 -0.04 20.72 -12.25
N LEU A 130 -1.27 21.35 -12.24
CA LEU A 130 -2.42 20.81 -12.98
C LEU A 130 -2.18 20.63 -14.47
N ASP A 131 -1.52 21.58 -15.09
CA ASP A 131 -1.30 21.60 -16.53
C ASP A 131 0.03 20.93 -16.94
N ARG A 132 0.79 20.39 -15.94
CA ARG A 132 2.05 19.67 -16.23
C ARG A 132 1.75 18.23 -16.64
N GLU A 133 2.52 17.72 -17.58
CA GLU A 133 2.50 16.29 -17.92
C GLU A 133 3.16 15.46 -16.81
N VAL A 134 2.65 14.24 -16.61
CA VAL A 134 3.21 13.28 -15.63
C VAL A 134 4.35 12.51 -16.28
N ASP A 135 5.37 13.22 -16.70
CA ASP A 135 6.51 12.70 -17.46
C ASP A 135 7.85 12.77 -16.66
N VAL A 136 8.96 12.70 -17.40
CA VAL A 136 10.31 12.72 -16.84
C VAL A 136 10.74 14.08 -16.24
N SER A 137 9.99 15.16 -16.53
CA SER A 137 10.27 16.49 -15.97
C SER A 137 9.92 16.61 -14.49
N LEU A 138 9.07 15.71 -13.98
CA LEU A 138 8.71 15.64 -12.57
C LEU A 138 9.74 14.80 -11.78
N SER A 139 10.11 15.24 -10.60
CA SER A 139 10.92 14.45 -9.68
C SER A 139 10.17 13.18 -9.22
N GLY A 140 10.90 12.19 -8.70
CA GLY A 140 10.29 10.97 -8.18
C GLY A 140 9.27 11.24 -7.07
N GLY A 141 9.60 12.15 -6.14
CA GLY A 141 8.70 12.54 -5.05
C GLY A 141 7.44 13.29 -5.52
N GLU A 142 7.53 14.11 -6.57
CA GLU A 142 6.37 14.77 -7.17
C GLU A 142 5.42 13.75 -7.82
N VAL A 143 5.95 12.83 -8.62
CA VAL A 143 5.16 11.78 -9.26
C VAL A 143 4.50 10.89 -8.21
N LYS A 144 5.21 10.55 -7.13
CA LYS A 144 4.67 9.76 -6.03
C LYS A 144 3.49 10.46 -5.34
N ARG A 145 3.62 11.74 -5.06
CA ARG A 145 2.53 12.54 -4.47
C ARG A 145 1.33 12.69 -5.41
N ILE A 146 1.57 12.87 -6.69
CA ILE A 146 0.50 12.91 -7.70
C ILE A 146 -0.22 11.57 -7.76
N GLU A 147 0.50 10.44 -7.76
CA GLU A 147 -0.10 9.11 -7.69
C GLU A 147 -1.00 8.95 -6.46
N ILE A 148 -0.52 9.31 -5.28
CA ILE A 148 -1.33 9.24 -4.05
C ILE A 148 -2.58 10.11 -4.19
N ALA A 149 -2.46 11.33 -4.74
CA ALA A 149 -3.62 12.17 -5.02
C ALA A 149 -4.65 11.49 -5.96
N THR A 150 -4.19 10.71 -6.96
CA THR A 150 -5.09 9.95 -7.83
C THR A 150 -5.78 8.79 -7.11
N VAL A 151 -5.08 8.07 -6.23
CA VAL A 151 -5.70 7.03 -5.37
C VAL A 151 -6.79 7.65 -4.49
N LEU A 152 -6.52 8.82 -3.89
CA LEU A 152 -7.49 9.55 -3.08
C LEU A 152 -8.68 10.06 -3.91
N ALA A 153 -8.44 10.56 -5.13
CA ALA A 153 -9.48 11.07 -6.02
C ALA A 153 -10.45 9.97 -6.46
N ARG A 154 -10.00 8.72 -6.54
CA ARG A 154 -10.82 7.57 -6.87
C ARG A 154 -11.86 7.24 -5.80
N ARG A 155 -11.66 7.63 -4.53
CA ARG A 155 -12.55 7.34 -3.40
C ARG A 155 -12.90 5.85 -3.27
N GLY A 156 -11.93 5.00 -3.44
CA GLY A 156 -12.09 3.56 -3.26
C GLY A 156 -12.42 3.20 -1.80
N SER A 157 -13.13 2.09 -1.59
CA SER A 157 -13.44 1.56 -0.26
C SER A 157 -12.27 0.78 0.35
N LEU A 158 -11.31 0.35 -0.48
CA LEU A 158 -10.03 -0.23 -0.06
C LEU A 158 -8.89 0.48 -0.80
N MET A 159 -8.00 1.10 -0.05
CA MET A 159 -6.82 1.78 -0.58
C MET A 159 -5.56 1.04 -0.12
N ILE A 160 -4.69 0.69 -1.04
CA ILE A 160 -3.43 0.02 -0.76
C ILE A 160 -2.30 0.97 -1.18
N PHE A 161 -1.35 1.21 -0.30
CA PHE A 161 -0.17 2.04 -0.57
C PHE A 161 1.10 1.24 -0.31
N ASP A 162 1.93 1.11 -1.34
CA ASP A 162 3.19 0.38 -1.27
C ASP A 162 4.35 1.36 -1.14
N GLU A 163 4.91 1.45 0.07
CA GLU A 163 5.97 2.39 0.46
C GLU A 163 5.68 3.82 -0.03
N PRO A 164 4.58 4.44 0.45
CA PRO A 164 4.16 5.76 -0.01
C PRO A 164 5.18 6.86 0.28
N GLU A 165 6.07 6.64 1.23
CA GLU A 165 7.15 7.54 1.63
C GLU A 165 8.37 7.51 0.72
N ALA A 166 8.50 6.51 -0.16
CA ALA A 166 9.70 6.34 -0.99
C ALA A 166 9.96 7.56 -1.90
N GLY A 167 11.14 8.19 -1.73
CA GLY A 167 11.55 9.33 -2.53
C GLY A 167 10.84 10.65 -2.20
N ILE A 168 10.10 10.73 -1.10
CA ILE A 168 9.43 11.94 -0.60
C ILE A 168 10.31 12.62 0.44
N ASP A 169 10.40 13.97 0.38
CA ASP A 169 11.09 14.78 1.38
C ASP A 169 10.34 14.80 2.73
N LEU A 170 11.07 15.15 3.80
CA LEU A 170 10.55 15.13 5.17
C LEU A 170 9.28 15.97 5.37
N TRP A 171 9.18 17.13 4.74
CA TRP A 171 8.05 18.05 4.89
C TRP A 171 6.80 17.50 4.20
N SER A 172 6.98 16.97 2.99
CA SER A 172 5.92 16.32 2.21
C SER A 172 5.48 15.03 2.88
N PHE A 173 6.39 14.28 3.49
CA PHE A 173 6.07 13.07 4.26
C PHE A 173 5.22 13.39 5.50
N ALA A 174 5.53 14.46 6.22
CA ALA A 174 4.70 14.89 7.35
C ALA A 174 3.25 15.19 6.90
N ARG A 175 3.09 15.93 5.81
CA ARG A 175 1.77 16.24 5.23
C ARG A 175 1.03 14.97 4.79
N LEU A 176 1.73 14.01 4.19
CA LEU A 176 1.15 12.73 3.78
C LEU A 176 0.65 11.92 4.99
N THR A 177 1.43 11.89 6.06
CA THR A 177 1.07 11.22 7.31
C THR A 177 -0.20 11.82 7.91
N GLU A 178 -0.30 13.16 7.98
CA GLU A 178 -1.51 13.89 8.40
C GLU A 178 -2.72 13.52 7.52
N THR A 179 -2.51 13.36 6.21
CA THR A 179 -3.58 12.97 5.29
C THR A 179 -4.09 11.57 5.56
N PHE A 180 -3.20 10.60 5.78
CA PHE A 180 -3.59 9.24 6.14
C PHE A 180 -4.35 9.20 7.47
N GLU A 181 -3.86 9.93 8.47
CA GLU A 181 -4.54 10.07 9.77
C GLU A 181 -5.95 10.66 9.62
N GLN A 182 -6.11 11.71 8.80
CA GLN A 182 -7.42 12.31 8.54
C GLN A 182 -8.37 11.30 7.87
N ILE A 183 -7.94 10.60 6.81
CA ILE A 183 -8.77 9.61 6.11
C ILE A 183 -9.20 8.51 7.08
N HIS A 184 -8.28 8.05 7.93
CA HIS A 184 -8.56 7.03 8.93
C HIS A 184 -9.57 7.51 9.97
N ARG A 185 -9.38 8.68 10.56
CA ARG A 185 -10.32 9.28 11.54
C ARG A 185 -11.73 9.49 10.97
N GLU A 186 -11.82 9.86 9.70
CA GLU A 186 -13.11 10.09 9.02
C GLU A 186 -13.77 8.77 8.57
N HIS A 187 -13.16 7.60 8.85
CA HIS A 187 -13.62 6.28 8.43
C HIS A 187 -14.05 6.21 6.96
N GLN A 188 -13.29 6.89 6.10
CA GLN A 188 -13.65 7.01 4.68
C GLN A 188 -13.38 5.72 3.89
N ALA A 189 -12.36 4.93 4.30
CA ALA A 189 -11.95 3.72 3.60
C ALA A 189 -11.16 2.78 4.53
N THR A 190 -11.08 1.52 4.13
CA THR A 190 -10.07 0.59 4.63
C THR A 190 -8.74 0.91 3.97
N MET A 191 -7.67 1.00 4.75
CA MET A 191 -6.33 1.25 4.24
C MET A 191 -5.38 0.12 4.58
N ILE A 192 -4.57 -0.27 3.61
CA ILE A 192 -3.40 -1.13 3.80
C ILE A 192 -2.18 -0.32 3.40
N ILE A 193 -1.25 -0.10 4.30
CA ILE A 193 -0.01 0.62 4.01
C ILE A 193 1.17 -0.30 4.26
N ILE A 194 2.00 -0.51 3.25
CA ILE A 194 3.30 -1.16 3.42
C ILE A 194 4.29 -0.06 3.78
N SER A 195 4.86 -0.12 4.96
CA SER A 195 5.83 0.89 5.41
C SER A 195 6.76 0.35 6.49
N HIS A 196 7.94 0.97 6.56
CA HIS A 196 8.91 0.81 7.65
C HIS A 196 9.03 2.07 8.51
N GLN A 197 8.28 3.12 8.17
CA GLN A 197 8.32 4.39 8.88
C GLN A 197 7.50 4.33 10.16
N GLU A 198 8.14 4.58 11.29
CA GLU A 198 7.51 4.53 12.61
C GLU A 198 6.25 5.38 12.70
N ARG A 199 6.26 6.59 12.10
CA ARG A 199 5.09 7.49 12.09
C ARG A 199 3.87 6.89 11.39
N ILE A 200 4.06 6.11 10.32
CA ILE A 200 2.96 5.40 9.64
C ILE A 200 2.53 4.21 10.48
N ILE A 201 3.47 3.47 11.04
CA ILE A 201 3.20 2.31 11.90
C ILE A 201 2.35 2.72 13.12
N GLN A 202 2.65 3.88 13.72
CA GLN A 202 1.90 4.43 14.86
C GLN A 202 0.44 4.81 14.54
N LEU A 203 0.09 5.03 13.27
CA LEU A 203 -1.30 5.32 12.87
C LEU A 203 -2.17 4.06 12.75
N ALA A 204 -1.57 2.88 12.70
CA ALA A 204 -2.28 1.64 12.42
C ALA A 204 -3.19 1.21 13.58
N ASP A 205 -4.36 0.68 13.25
CA ASP A 205 -5.17 -0.09 14.22
C ASP A 205 -4.52 -1.46 14.49
N GLU A 206 -4.00 -2.08 13.42
CA GLU A 206 -3.33 -3.37 13.48
C GLU A 206 -2.09 -3.38 12.58
N ILE A 207 -1.10 -4.14 13.02
CA ILE A 207 0.14 -4.37 12.29
C ILE A 207 0.26 -5.86 11.98
N ALA A 208 0.63 -6.19 10.75
CA ALA A 208 1.06 -7.53 10.37
C ALA A 208 2.54 -7.50 9.94
N VAL A 209 3.36 -8.23 10.68
CA VAL A 209 4.78 -8.42 10.35
C VAL A 209 4.91 -9.58 9.38
N ILE A 210 5.32 -9.30 8.14
CA ILE A 210 5.48 -10.30 7.08
C ILE A 210 6.95 -10.62 6.90
N ALA A 211 7.33 -11.85 7.24
CA ALA A 211 8.71 -12.32 7.17
C ALA A 211 8.75 -13.76 6.61
N GLY A 212 9.71 -14.04 5.73
CA GLY A 212 9.88 -15.37 5.10
C GLY A 212 8.61 -15.87 4.38
N GLY A 213 7.81 -14.96 3.84
CA GLY A 213 6.57 -15.27 3.14
C GLY A 213 5.40 -15.65 4.04
N ARG A 214 5.48 -15.41 5.34
CA ARG A 214 4.43 -15.71 6.34
C ARG A 214 4.10 -14.50 7.19
N ILE A 215 2.93 -14.50 7.84
CA ILE A 215 2.65 -13.55 8.91
C ILE A 215 3.37 -14.07 10.16
N ALA A 216 4.47 -13.41 10.54
CA ALA A 216 5.26 -13.75 11.71
C ALA A 216 4.58 -13.27 12.99
N HIS A 217 4.03 -12.05 12.97
CA HIS A 217 3.30 -11.45 14.08
C HIS A 217 2.11 -10.66 13.54
N ARG A 218 1.04 -10.61 14.31
CA ARG A 218 -0.12 -9.75 14.05
C ARG A 218 -0.73 -9.31 15.39
N GLY A 219 -1.12 -8.07 15.49
CA GLY A 219 -1.77 -7.51 16.68
C GLY A 219 -2.00 -6.02 16.54
N THR A 220 -2.46 -5.40 17.61
CA THR A 220 -2.61 -3.94 17.69
C THR A 220 -1.24 -3.26 17.64
N THR A 221 -1.24 -1.97 17.35
CA THR A 221 0.00 -1.16 17.36
C THR A 221 0.70 -1.22 18.73
N GLU A 222 -0.07 -1.22 19.82
CA GLU A 222 0.44 -1.29 21.18
C GLU A 222 1.15 -2.61 21.49
N GLU A 223 0.69 -3.72 20.88
CA GLU A 223 1.27 -5.05 21.07
C GLU A 223 2.51 -5.27 20.18
N ILE A 224 2.47 -4.81 18.94
CA ILE A 224 3.47 -5.17 17.92
C ILE A 224 4.60 -4.16 17.83
N LEU A 225 4.35 -2.85 18.00
CA LEU A 225 5.38 -1.82 17.87
C LEU A 225 6.57 -2.05 18.84
N PRO A 226 6.37 -2.40 20.11
CA PRO A 226 7.49 -2.71 21.02
C PRO A 226 8.34 -3.89 20.54
N LEU A 227 7.73 -4.92 19.92
CA LEU A 227 8.46 -6.08 19.38
C LEU A 227 9.35 -5.68 18.20
N ILE A 228 8.81 -4.85 17.28
CA ILE A 228 9.57 -4.36 16.13
C ILE A 228 10.77 -3.52 16.59
N LEU A 229 10.56 -2.62 17.58
CA LEU A 229 11.62 -1.76 18.10
C LEU A 229 12.68 -2.57 18.85
N ALA A 230 12.30 -3.61 19.59
CA ALA A 230 13.24 -4.49 20.27
C ALA A 230 14.13 -5.26 19.28
N ASP A 231 13.56 -5.77 18.17
CA ASP A 231 14.30 -6.45 17.11
C ASP A 231 15.31 -5.53 16.41
N THR A 232 14.98 -4.25 16.25
CA THR A 232 15.91 -3.25 15.67
C THR A 232 17.07 -2.88 16.58
N LEU A 233 16.88 -2.97 17.89
CA LEU A 233 17.92 -2.68 18.91
C LEU A 233 18.78 -3.91 19.25
N GLY A 234 18.31 -5.12 18.97
CA GLY A 234 18.89 -6.40 19.44
C GLY A 234 19.77 -7.15 18.45
N GLY A 235 20.10 -6.60 17.28
CA GLY A 235 20.96 -7.30 16.30
C GLY A 235 20.24 -8.43 15.54
N CYS A 236 20.75 -8.80 14.37
CA CYS A 236 20.19 -9.74 13.41
C CYS A 236 19.60 -11.02 14.07
N PRO A 237 18.30 -11.32 13.91
CA PRO A 237 17.66 -12.50 14.50
C PRO A 237 18.22 -13.84 14.04
N VAL A 238 19.08 -13.84 13.02
CA VAL A 238 19.74 -15.06 12.48
C VAL A 238 20.86 -15.54 13.39
N LEU A 239 21.48 -14.66 14.19
CA LEU A 239 22.58 -15.04 15.09
C LEU A 239 22.10 -15.68 16.41
N ASN A 240 20.87 -15.41 16.85
CA ASN A 240 20.35 -15.96 18.12
C ASN A 240 19.77 -17.39 18.00
N ARG A 241 19.70 -17.99 16.80
CA ARG A 241 19.24 -19.37 16.62
C ARG A 241 20.34 -20.42 16.70
N GLU A 242 21.61 -20.06 16.63
CA GLU A 242 22.72 -21.01 16.75
C GLU A 242 23.14 -21.24 18.19
N GLU A 243 22.94 -20.30 19.10
CA GLU A 243 23.28 -20.46 20.54
C GLU A 243 22.24 -21.28 21.35
N ALA A 244 21.03 -21.50 20.79
CA ALA A 244 20.01 -22.32 21.46
C ALA A 244 20.05 -23.81 21.05
N ARG A 245 21.10 -24.25 20.33
CA ARG A 245 21.31 -25.63 19.89
C ARG A 245 22.66 -26.23 20.26
N SER A 246 23.38 -25.60 21.20
CA SER A 246 24.59 -26.20 21.81
C SER A 246 24.32 -26.66 23.23
#